data_2d83a8f5fb2dc97faf737ee254de0185
#
_entry.id   2d83a8f5fb2dc97faf737ee254de0185
#
_cell.length_a   1.000
_cell.length_b   1.000
_cell.length_c   1.000
_cell.angle_alpha   90.00
_cell.angle_beta   90.00
_cell.angle_gamma   90.00
#
_symmetry.space_group_name_H-M   'P 1'
#
loop_
_entity.id
_entity.type
_entity.pdbx_description
1 polymer ?
#
loop_
_entity_poly.entity_id
_entity_poly.type
_entity_poly.pdbx_seq_one_letter_code
_entity_poly.pdbx_strand_id
1 'polypeptide(L)'
;SFDSIIDMPAEQKKDLVIYKRRDISQDFIDKIFKANQDDLWYPTIDEMLTSGVVHKVVNPSTLKPINYGSFNTSELETALKDISAFQAIKKYEPKKYQQIIKGMDTQMKNGASILEMQESVGSYIQLIAGKALPKTSDKALVMFADETISVLKKLENEDPILCMKNLYPEQYGSLEMTKYFSNDEMMPMMNALSLVIVDSYNPDNFTTDIAAAEKLMTQVVIQLGDDASYLEATGLQNREEYSKACKTVIRVYEGILSNTNKVAGNGLRYVFTP
;
A
#
# COMPACT_ATOMS: atom_id res chain seq x y z
N SER A 1 33.01 -8.57 -8.69
CA SER A 1 33.06 -7.47 -7.74
C SER A 1 32.09 -6.39 -8.19
N PHE A 2 31.28 -5.85 -7.29
CA PHE A 2 30.22 -4.85 -7.55
C PHE A 2 30.80 -3.49 -8.00
N ASP A 3 32.08 -3.27 -7.83
CA ASP A 3 32.79 -1.99 -8.11
C ASP A 3 32.87 -1.59 -9.58
N SER A 4 32.47 -2.47 -10.51
CA SER A 4 32.56 -2.21 -11.95
C SER A 4 31.30 -1.69 -12.61
N ILE A 5 30.19 -1.50 -11.85
CA ILE A 5 28.88 -1.18 -12.43
C ILE A 5 28.45 0.27 -12.16
N ILE A 6 29.04 0.97 -11.17
CA ILE A 6 28.68 2.35 -10.83
C ILE A 6 29.81 3.28 -11.26
N ASP A 7 29.54 4.17 -12.21
CA ASP A 7 30.42 5.31 -12.51
C ASP A 7 30.31 6.34 -11.37
N MET A 8 31.09 6.12 -10.30
CA MET A 8 31.12 7.00 -9.11
C MET A 8 31.27 8.49 -9.45
N PRO A 9 32.16 8.91 -10.38
CA PRO A 9 32.27 10.31 -10.80
C PRO A 9 30.97 10.83 -11.46
N ALA A 10 30.25 10.02 -12.20
CA ALA A 10 28.99 10.44 -12.83
C ALA A 10 27.86 10.59 -11.80
N GLU A 11 27.76 9.69 -10.81
CA GLU A 11 26.81 9.80 -9.71
C GLU A 11 27.10 10.99 -8.81
N GLN A 12 28.36 11.21 -8.43
CA GLN A 12 28.78 12.40 -7.66
C GLN A 12 28.41 13.70 -8.38
N LYS A 13 28.47 13.77 -9.71
CA LYS A 13 28.02 14.95 -10.47
C LYS A 13 26.53 15.20 -10.35
N LYS A 14 25.71 14.15 -10.32
CA LYS A 14 24.26 14.27 -10.12
C LYS A 14 23.95 14.79 -8.72
N ASP A 15 24.59 14.21 -7.71
CA ASP A 15 24.43 14.62 -6.31
C ASP A 15 24.86 16.07 -6.10
N LEU A 16 25.97 16.49 -6.71
CA LEU A 16 26.44 17.85 -6.65
C LEU A 16 25.43 18.87 -7.17
N VAL A 17 24.68 18.53 -8.21
CA VAL A 17 23.59 19.39 -8.73
C VAL A 17 22.46 19.56 -7.70
N ILE A 18 22.13 18.50 -6.96
CA ILE A 18 21.10 18.54 -5.91
C ILE A 18 21.58 19.41 -4.74
N TYR A 19 22.80 19.21 -4.27
CA TYR A 19 23.37 19.98 -3.16
C TYR A 19 23.45 21.46 -3.48
N LYS A 20 23.91 21.83 -4.69
CA LYS A 20 23.98 23.23 -5.15
C LYS A 20 22.60 23.90 -5.26
N ARG A 21 21.56 23.15 -5.67
CA ARG A 21 20.20 23.69 -5.71
C ARG A 21 19.61 23.98 -4.34
N ARG A 22 20.16 23.38 -3.28
CA ARG A 22 19.74 23.54 -1.89
C ARG A 22 20.63 24.45 -1.08
N ASP A 23 21.57 25.16 -1.74
CA ASP A 23 22.55 26.09 -1.12
C ASP A 23 23.38 25.43 -0.02
N ILE A 24 23.69 24.13 -0.14
CA ILE A 24 24.55 23.41 0.79
C ILE A 24 26.01 23.89 0.58
N SER A 25 26.71 24.17 1.67
CA SER A 25 28.08 24.70 1.60
C SER A 25 29.05 23.74 0.89
N GLN A 26 29.98 24.32 0.10
CA GLN A 26 30.95 23.53 -0.65
C GLN A 26 31.83 22.67 0.27
N ASP A 27 32.25 23.22 1.42
CA ASP A 27 33.07 22.50 2.40
C ASP A 27 32.39 21.24 2.94
N PHE A 28 31.06 21.28 3.12
CA PHE A 28 30.27 20.13 3.55
C PHE A 28 30.19 19.07 2.45
N ILE A 29 29.98 19.52 1.21
CA ILE A 29 29.95 18.65 0.03
C ILE A 29 31.28 17.93 -0.16
N ASP A 30 32.39 18.66 -0.01
CA ASP A 30 33.74 18.11 -0.13
C ASP A 30 34.03 17.05 0.95
N LYS A 31 33.51 17.22 2.15
CA LYS A 31 33.60 16.21 3.23
C LYS A 31 32.81 14.97 2.90
N ILE A 32 31.56 15.10 2.36
CA ILE A 32 30.76 13.96 1.92
C ILE A 32 31.51 13.13 0.88
N PHE A 33 32.06 13.78 -0.15
CA PHE A 33 32.76 13.08 -1.24
C PHE A 33 34.14 12.54 -0.88
N LYS A 34 34.71 12.97 0.25
CA LYS A 34 35.97 12.42 0.79
C LYS A 34 35.74 11.23 1.71
N ALA A 35 34.54 11.09 2.27
CA ALA A 35 34.21 9.94 3.10
C ALA A 35 34.24 8.65 2.26
N ASN A 36 34.90 7.62 2.75
CA ASN A 36 34.96 6.30 2.10
C ASN A 36 34.15 5.29 2.89
N GLN A 37 33.99 4.10 2.34
CA GLN A 37 33.19 3.04 2.97
C GLN A 37 33.74 2.53 4.30
N ASP A 38 35.03 2.69 4.53
CA ASP A 38 35.73 2.23 5.73
C ASP A 38 35.80 3.26 6.83
N ASP A 39 35.58 4.55 6.48
CA ASP A 39 35.64 5.68 7.41
C ASP A 39 34.45 6.64 7.17
N LEU A 40 33.30 6.24 7.65
CA LEU A 40 32.07 7.03 7.53
C LEU A 40 32.15 8.28 8.36
N TRP A 41 32.03 9.45 7.70
CA TRP A 41 31.97 10.72 8.39
C TRP A 41 30.55 10.98 8.92
N TYR A 42 30.46 11.25 10.22
CA TYR A 42 29.23 11.62 10.89
C TYR A 42 29.27 13.11 11.23
N PRO A 43 28.57 14.00 10.48
CA PRO A 43 28.59 15.43 10.76
C PRO A 43 27.95 15.75 12.11
N THR A 44 28.50 16.71 12.80
CA THR A 44 27.89 17.27 14.01
C THR A 44 26.65 18.11 13.66
N ILE A 45 25.79 18.36 14.65
CA ILE A 45 24.61 19.23 14.51
C ILE A 45 25.03 20.62 14.02
N ASP A 46 26.14 21.18 14.55
CA ASP A 46 26.64 22.49 14.18
C ASP A 46 27.16 22.51 12.73
N GLU A 47 27.82 21.46 12.28
CA GLU A 47 28.22 21.31 10.88
C GLU A 47 27.00 21.24 9.95
N MET A 48 25.96 20.50 10.32
CA MET A 48 24.74 20.42 9.52
C MET A 48 23.99 21.75 9.45
N LEU A 49 23.94 22.52 10.54
CA LEU A 49 23.33 23.85 10.58
C LEU A 49 24.10 24.85 9.73
N THR A 50 25.45 24.90 9.95
CA THR A 50 26.33 25.86 9.26
C THR A 50 26.39 25.60 7.75
N SER A 51 26.30 24.35 7.35
CA SER A 51 26.33 23.96 5.94
C SER A 51 25.00 24.13 5.19
N GLY A 52 23.92 24.44 5.88
CA GLY A 52 22.60 24.58 5.28
C GLY A 52 21.85 23.26 5.03
N VAL A 53 22.41 22.11 5.44
CA VAL A 53 21.73 20.79 5.34
C VAL A 53 20.54 20.73 6.28
N VAL A 54 20.66 21.34 7.46
CA VAL A 54 19.58 21.49 8.44
C VAL A 54 19.39 22.96 8.72
N HIS A 55 18.16 23.44 8.64
CA HIS A 55 17.86 24.86 8.89
C HIS A 55 17.55 25.17 10.35
N LYS A 56 17.18 24.15 11.15
CA LYS A 56 16.82 24.32 12.55
C LYS A 56 16.91 23.00 13.29
N VAL A 57 17.51 23.03 14.47
CA VAL A 57 17.39 21.93 15.44
C VAL A 57 16.16 22.18 16.31
N VAL A 58 15.26 21.23 16.35
CA VAL A 58 14.10 21.27 17.24
C VAL A 58 14.27 20.24 18.34
N ASN A 59 14.16 20.69 19.57
CA ASN A 59 14.14 19.76 20.71
C ASN A 59 12.80 18.96 20.61
N PRO A 60 12.84 17.61 20.62
CA PRO A 60 11.64 16.79 20.59
C PRO A 60 10.60 17.19 21.64
N SER A 61 11.02 17.65 22.83
CA SER A 61 10.12 18.15 23.88
C SER A 61 9.48 19.52 23.56
N THR A 62 10.00 20.27 22.58
CA THR A 62 9.44 21.55 22.11
C THR A 62 8.68 21.40 20.78
N LEU A 63 8.78 20.27 20.14
CA LEU A 63 7.83 19.91 19.09
C LEU A 63 6.48 19.78 19.80
N LYS A 64 5.69 20.87 19.77
CA LYS A 64 4.25 20.68 19.97
C LYS A 64 3.90 19.54 19.01
N PRO A 65 3.26 18.47 19.49
CA PRO A 65 2.69 17.50 18.57
C PRO A 65 1.98 18.36 17.52
N ILE A 66 2.20 18.08 16.23
CA ILE A 66 1.51 18.80 15.18
C ILE A 66 0.07 18.69 15.62
N ASN A 67 -0.40 19.79 16.18
CA ASN A 67 -1.77 19.88 16.59
C ASN A 67 -2.46 19.89 15.22
N TYR A 68 -2.89 18.73 14.74
CA TYR A 68 -3.82 18.59 13.64
C TYR A 68 -5.11 19.19 14.16
N GLY A 69 -5.04 20.57 14.35
CA GLY A 69 -5.88 21.44 15.10
C GLY A 69 -7.27 20.89 15.11
N SER A 70 -7.84 20.64 16.25
CA SER A 70 -9.22 20.28 16.53
C SER A 70 -10.04 19.83 15.29
N PHE A 71 -9.52 18.86 14.54
CA PHE A 71 -10.35 18.13 13.59
C PHE A 71 -11.44 17.51 14.44
N ASN A 72 -12.62 18.05 14.35
CA ASN A 72 -13.75 17.45 15.03
C ASN A 72 -14.33 16.34 14.14
N THR A 73 -15.13 15.49 14.73
CA THR A 73 -15.80 14.37 14.04
C THR A 73 -16.51 14.83 12.74
N SER A 74 -17.07 16.06 12.72
CA SER A 74 -17.76 16.63 11.55
C SER A 74 -16.81 16.94 10.38
N GLU A 75 -15.62 17.44 10.66
CA GLU A 75 -14.59 17.69 9.62
C GLU A 75 -14.07 16.39 9.04
N LEU A 76 -13.90 15.36 9.88
CA LEU A 76 -13.53 14.03 9.44
C LEU A 76 -14.62 13.42 8.54
N GLU A 77 -15.87 13.49 8.95
CA GLU A 77 -16.99 13.04 8.11
C GLU A 77 -17.08 13.82 6.79
N THR A 78 -16.73 15.11 6.81
CA THR A 78 -16.69 15.95 5.61
C THR A 78 -15.57 15.52 4.68
N ALA A 79 -14.39 15.17 5.19
CA ALA A 79 -13.27 14.67 4.39
C ALA A 79 -13.58 13.31 3.73
N LEU A 80 -14.38 12.47 4.38
CA LEU A 80 -14.73 11.13 3.89
C LEU A 80 -16.00 11.09 3.01
N LYS A 81 -16.74 12.21 2.93
CA LYS A 81 -18.05 12.25 2.24
C LYS A 81 -18.00 11.95 0.74
N ASP A 82 -16.87 12.26 0.09
CA ASP A 82 -16.69 12.07 -1.35
C ASP A 82 -16.02 10.73 -1.70
N ILE A 83 -15.66 9.92 -0.69
CA ILE A 83 -15.08 8.61 -0.88
C ILE A 83 -16.20 7.56 -0.88
N SER A 84 -16.46 6.97 -2.04
CA SER A 84 -17.59 6.06 -2.28
C SER A 84 -17.62 4.86 -1.32
N ALA A 85 -16.48 4.27 -0.99
CA ALA A 85 -16.40 3.15 -0.04
C ALA A 85 -16.91 3.56 1.36
N PHE A 86 -16.55 4.74 1.87
CA PHE A 86 -17.03 5.23 3.16
C PHE A 86 -18.53 5.54 3.13
N GLN A 87 -19.07 6.02 1.99
CA GLN A 87 -20.51 6.19 1.83
C GLN A 87 -21.26 4.86 1.85
N ALA A 88 -20.72 3.83 1.19
CA ALA A 88 -21.28 2.48 1.25
C ALA A 88 -21.24 1.93 2.70
N ILE A 89 -20.10 2.05 3.40
CA ILE A 89 -19.99 1.64 4.81
C ILE A 89 -20.98 2.40 5.69
N LYS A 90 -21.10 3.73 5.52
CA LYS A 90 -22.05 4.54 6.28
C LYS A 90 -23.50 4.08 6.11
N LYS A 91 -23.86 3.72 4.89
CA LYS A 91 -25.22 3.27 4.53
C LYS A 91 -25.54 1.85 5.02
N TYR A 92 -24.61 0.92 4.81
CA TYR A 92 -24.89 -0.50 4.99
C TYR A 92 -24.32 -1.08 6.30
N GLU A 93 -23.26 -0.47 6.84
CA GLU A 93 -22.61 -0.86 8.10
C GLU A 93 -22.46 0.34 9.07
N PRO A 94 -23.58 1.05 9.43
CA PRO A 94 -23.50 2.33 10.15
C PRO A 94 -22.78 2.22 11.49
N LYS A 95 -22.88 1.08 12.18
CA LYS A 95 -22.17 0.86 13.45
C LYS A 95 -20.65 0.81 13.24
N LYS A 96 -20.19 0.18 12.16
CA LYS A 96 -18.77 0.13 11.82
C LYS A 96 -18.25 1.46 11.34
N TYR A 97 -19.04 2.18 10.56
CA TYR A 97 -18.72 3.56 10.17
C TYR A 97 -18.46 4.43 11.42
N GLN A 98 -19.33 4.38 12.41
CA GLN A 98 -19.15 5.14 13.66
C GLN A 98 -17.91 4.67 14.45
N GLN A 99 -17.59 3.39 14.42
CA GLN A 99 -16.35 2.87 15.04
C GLN A 99 -15.11 3.43 14.34
N ILE A 100 -15.09 3.46 13.01
CA ILE A 100 -14.01 4.04 12.21
C ILE A 100 -13.83 5.51 12.57
N ILE A 101 -14.91 6.31 12.49
CA ILE A 101 -14.88 7.76 12.79
C ILE A 101 -14.38 8.02 14.22
N LYS A 102 -14.92 7.30 15.20
CA LYS A 102 -14.50 7.45 16.60
C LYS A 102 -13.04 7.01 16.80
N GLY A 103 -12.63 5.96 16.13
CA GLY A 103 -11.23 5.47 16.19
C GLY A 103 -10.27 6.52 15.64
N MET A 104 -10.54 7.07 14.46
CA MET A 104 -9.75 8.13 13.84
C MET A 104 -9.70 9.38 14.72
N ASP A 105 -10.85 9.85 15.23
CA ASP A 105 -10.92 11.02 16.13
C ASP A 105 -10.07 10.82 17.39
N THR A 106 -10.13 9.62 17.98
CA THR A 106 -9.34 9.27 19.17
C THR A 106 -7.85 9.26 18.86
N GLN A 107 -7.46 8.64 17.75
CA GLN A 107 -6.06 8.55 17.33
C GLN A 107 -5.48 9.92 17.01
N MET A 108 -6.23 10.78 16.32
CA MET A 108 -5.84 12.16 16.03
C MET A 108 -5.61 12.96 17.32
N LYS A 109 -6.51 12.85 18.31
CA LYS A 109 -6.38 13.51 19.61
C LYS A 109 -5.16 13.03 20.39
N ASN A 110 -4.78 11.78 20.21
CA ASN A 110 -3.60 11.18 20.84
C ASN A 110 -2.30 11.42 20.07
N GLY A 111 -2.34 12.14 18.93
CA GLY A 111 -1.17 12.46 18.13
C GLY A 111 -0.65 11.29 17.29
N ALA A 112 -1.51 10.33 16.96
CA ALA A 112 -1.16 9.21 16.08
C ALA A 112 -0.67 9.71 14.71
N SER A 113 0.28 8.99 14.14
CA SER A 113 0.78 9.21 12.79
C SER A 113 -0.27 8.85 11.74
N ILE A 114 -0.08 9.36 10.52
CA ILE A 114 -0.93 8.98 9.37
C ILE A 114 -0.91 7.47 9.17
N LEU A 115 0.26 6.84 9.31
CA LEU A 115 0.41 5.38 9.16
C LEU A 115 -0.45 4.62 10.18
N GLU A 116 -0.37 4.97 11.46
CA GLU A 116 -1.18 4.33 12.51
C GLU A 116 -2.69 4.49 12.25
N MET A 117 -3.11 5.67 11.77
CA MET A 117 -4.50 5.90 11.39
C MET A 117 -4.92 5.04 10.19
N GLN A 118 -4.07 4.93 9.16
CA GLN A 118 -4.32 4.10 7.98
C GLN A 118 -4.39 2.62 8.32
N GLU A 119 -3.52 2.12 9.18
CA GLU A 119 -3.55 0.73 9.68
C GLU A 119 -4.86 0.42 10.39
N SER A 120 -5.28 1.31 11.29
CA SER A 120 -6.54 1.15 12.01
C SER A 120 -7.75 1.14 11.07
N VAL A 121 -7.84 2.11 10.17
CA VAL A 121 -8.92 2.18 9.17
C VAL A 121 -8.86 0.99 8.22
N GLY A 122 -7.66 0.62 7.77
CA GLY A 122 -7.41 -0.53 6.90
C GLY A 122 -7.94 -1.83 7.50
N SER A 123 -7.73 -2.06 8.79
CA SER A 123 -8.24 -3.23 9.50
C SER A 123 -9.77 -3.31 9.48
N TYR A 124 -10.47 -2.18 9.67
CA TYR A 124 -11.93 -2.15 9.56
C TYR A 124 -12.40 -2.41 8.12
N ILE A 125 -11.75 -1.79 7.14
CA ILE A 125 -12.06 -1.99 5.71
C ILE A 125 -11.85 -3.44 5.33
N GLN A 126 -10.75 -4.05 5.72
CA GLN A 126 -10.44 -5.47 5.46
C GLN A 126 -11.50 -6.39 6.06
N LEU A 127 -11.93 -6.13 7.31
CA LEU A 127 -12.98 -6.90 7.95
C LEU A 127 -14.33 -6.79 7.21
N ILE A 128 -14.67 -5.60 6.70
CA ILE A 128 -15.91 -5.36 5.95
C ILE A 128 -15.81 -6.03 4.57
N ALA A 129 -14.70 -5.82 3.86
CA ALA A 129 -14.44 -6.42 2.55
C ALA A 129 -14.44 -7.95 2.62
N GLY A 130 -13.75 -8.54 3.59
CA GLY A 130 -13.70 -10.00 3.79
C GLY A 130 -15.06 -10.64 4.00
N LYS A 131 -16.02 -9.91 4.59
CA LYS A 131 -17.43 -10.38 4.72
C LYS A 131 -18.27 -10.15 3.47
N ALA A 132 -17.94 -9.11 2.71
CA ALA A 132 -18.69 -8.71 1.52
C ALA A 132 -18.29 -9.52 0.28
N LEU A 133 -16.98 -9.73 0.06
CA LEU A 133 -16.43 -10.37 -1.14
C LEU A 133 -17.08 -11.73 -1.47
N PRO A 134 -17.28 -12.67 -0.52
CA PRO A 134 -17.92 -13.94 -0.82
C PRO A 134 -19.40 -13.83 -1.25
N LYS A 135 -20.03 -12.68 -1.03
CA LYS A 135 -21.48 -12.47 -1.23
C LYS A 135 -21.79 -11.51 -2.37
N THR A 136 -20.79 -11.01 -3.05
CA THR A 136 -20.95 -9.97 -4.08
C THR A 136 -21.05 -10.57 -5.49
N SER A 137 -21.54 -9.77 -6.44
CA SER A 137 -21.72 -10.19 -7.83
C SER A 137 -20.38 -10.47 -8.54
N ASP A 138 -20.45 -11.31 -9.58
CA ASP A 138 -19.28 -11.61 -10.43
C ASP A 138 -18.67 -10.33 -11.01
N LYS A 139 -19.52 -9.39 -11.43
CA LYS A 139 -19.08 -8.10 -11.96
C LYS A 139 -18.28 -7.28 -10.95
N ALA A 140 -18.77 -7.18 -9.71
CA ALA A 140 -18.10 -6.41 -8.67
C ALA A 140 -16.78 -7.06 -8.25
N LEU A 141 -16.72 -8.40 -8.20
CA LEU A 141 -15.48 -9.14 -7.94
C LEU A 141 -14.43 -8.90 -9.02
N VAL A 142 -14.83 -8.98 -10.29
CA VAL A 142 -13.94 -8.73 -11.43
C VAL A 142 -13.39 -7.31 -11.36
N MET A 143 -14.24 -6.29 -11.15
CA MET A 143 -13.77 -4.91 -11.01
C MET A 143 -12.81 -4.73 -9.83
N PHE A 144 -13.11 -5.33 -8.69
CA PHE A 144 -12.24 -5.26 -7.51
C PHE A 144 -10.88 -5.91 -7.76
N ALA A 145 -10.85 -7.06 -8.44
CA ALA A 145 -9.63 -7.75 -8.79
C ALA A 145 -8.79 -6.96 -9.82
N ASP A 146 -9.40 -6.33 -10.82
CA ASP A 146 -8.72 -5.46 -11.79
C ASP A 146 -8.01 -4.29 -11.09
N GLU A 147 -8.69 -3.63 -10.17
CA GLU A 147 -8.09 -2.53 -9.40
C GLU A 147 -7.00 -3.04 -8.45
N THR A 148 -7.17 -4.22 -7.87
CA THR A 148 -6.13 -4.86 -7.06
C THR A 148 -4.87 -5.12 -7.89
N ILE A 149 -4.99 -5.65 -9.10
CA ILE A 149 -3.87 -5.84 -10.03
C ILE A 149 -3.18 -4.49 -10.34
N SER A 150 -3.95 -3.45 -10.58
CA SER A 150 -3.43 -2.11 -10.89
C SER A 150 -2.58 -1.56 -9.74
N VAL A 151 -3.06 -1.71 -8.51
CA VAL A 151 -2.32 -1.32 -7.29
C VAL A 151 -1.04 -2.15 -7.14
N LEU A 152 -1.13 -3.48 -7.25
CA LEU A 152 0.02 -4.37 -7.10
C LEU A 152 1.10 -4.10 -8.16
N LYS A 153 0.72 -3.89 -9.43
CA LYS A 153 1.66 -3.56 -10.50
C LYS A 153 2.39 -2.25 -10.25
N LYS A 154 1.70 -1.21 -9.78
CA LYS A 154 2.34 0.05 -9.44
C LYS A 154 3.34 -0.13 -8.30
N LEU A 155 2.96 -0.81 -7.22
CA LEU A 155 3.85 -1.06 -6.10
C LEU A 155 5.06 -1.91 -6.48
N GLU A 156 4.87 -2.94 -7.31
CA GLU A 156 5.95 -3.80 -7.82
C GLU A 156 6.96 -3.01 -8.66
N ASN A 157 6.47 -2.10 -9.49
CA ASN A 157 7.34 -1.25 -10.32
C ASN A 157 8.15 -0.24 -9.50
N GLU A 158 7.58 0.30 -8.42
CA GLU A 158 8.30 1.21 -7.51
C GLU A 158 9.37 0.44 -6.71
N ASP A 159 8.93 -0.52 -5.91
CA ASP A 159 9.80 -1.48 -5.23
C ASP A 159 8.98 -2.74 -4.86
N PRO A 160 9.43 -3.95 -5.28
CA PRO A 160 8.71 -5.20 -5.00
C PRO A 160 8.38 -5.45 -3.52
N ILE A 161 9.17 -4.95 -2.58
CA ILE A 161 8.86 -5.06 -1.15
C ILE A 161 7.57 -4.32 -0.78
N LEU A 162 7.19 -3.26 -1.51
CA LEU A 162 5.95 -2.52 -1.25
C LEU A 162 4.73 -3.36 -1.61
N CYS A 163 4.83 -4.14 -2.70
CA CYS A 163 3.81 -5.11 -3.06
C CYS A 163 3.65 -6.17 -1.96
N MET A 164 4.77 -6.69 -1.43
CA MET A 164 4.74 -7.68 -0.35
C MET A 164 4.14 -7.09 0.94
N LYS A 165 4.46 -5.84 1.27
CA LYS A 165 3.85 -5.12 2.40
C LYS A 165 2.34 -4.94 2.23
N ASN A 166 1.87 -4.73 1.00
CA ASN A 166 0.44 -4.61 0.72
C ASN A 166 -0.28 -5.96 0.83
N LEU A 167 0.34 -7.04 0.38
CA LEU A 167 -0.22 -8.39 0.39
C LEU A 167 -0.15 -9.05 1.79
N TYR A 168 0.97 -8.86 2.49
CA TYR A 168 1.31 -9.55 3.74
C TYR A 168 1.85 -8.56 4.79
N PRO A 169 1.04 -7.60 5.24
CA PRO A 169 1.49 -6.53 6.14
C PRO A 169 2.00 -7.06 7.49
N GLU A 170 1.46 -8.18 7.99
CA GLU A 170 1.92 -8.79 9.24
C GLU A 170 3.34 -9.35 9.14
N GLN A 171 3.76 -9.78 7.94
CA GLN A 171 5.07 -10.38 7.71
C GLN A 171 6.13 -9.35 7.27
N TYR A 172 5.75 -8.40 6.41
CA TYR A 172 6.69 -7.46 5.78
C TYR A 172 6.55 -6.02 6.30
N GLY A 173 5.63 -5.78 7.22
CA GLY A 173 5.34 -4.46 7.76
C GLY A 173 4.33 -3.68 6.93
N SER A 174 3.77 -2.65 7.55
CA SER A 174 2.70 -1.84 6.95
C SER A 174 3.20 -0.91 5.86
N LEU A 175 2.30 -0.55 4.96
CA LEU A 175 2.53 0.35 3.85
C LEU A 175 1.70 1.62 3.99
N GLU A 176 2.37 2.77 3.98
CA GLU A 176 1.70 4.08 3.92
C GLU A 176 1.34 4.40 2.46
N MET A 177 0.12 4.05 2.06
CA MET A 177 -0.37 4.14 0.68
C MET A 177 -0.29 5.57 0.12
N THR A 178 -0.52 6.58 0.95
CA THR A 178 -0.47 8.00 0.55
C THR A 178 0.90 8.50 0.07
N LYS A 179 1.96 7.76 0.35
CA LYS A 179 3.30 8.05 -0.20
C LYS A 179 3.45 7.66 -1.67
N TYR A 180 2.66 6.69 -2.11
CA TYR A 180 2.80 6.06 -3.43
C TYR A 180 1.61 6.35 -4.35
N PHE A 181 0.48 6.71 -3.79
CA PHE A 181 -0.76 6.96 -4.53
C PHE A 181 -1.34 8.32 -4.15
N SER A 182 -1.71 9.08 -5.15
CA SER A 182 -2.59 10.24 -5.00
C SER A 182 -4.03 9.79 -4.69
N ASN A 183 -4.86 10.73 -4.24
CA ASN A 183 -6.28 10.45 -4.04
C ASN A 183 -6.96 9.99 -5.34
N ASP A 184 -6.64 10.61 -6.48
CA ASP A 184 -7.25 10.27 -7.77
C ASP A 184 -6.88 8.84 -8.21
N GLU A 185 -5.66 8.39 -7.93
CA GLU A 185 -5.20 7.03 -8.23
C GLU A 185 -5.84 5.97 -7.32
N MET A 186 -6.26 6.35 -6.11
CA MET A 186 -6.97 5.44 -5.19
C MET A 186 -8.48 5.39 -5.41
N MET A 187 -9.06 6.38 -6.08
CA MET A 187 -10.52 6.44 -6.30
C MET A 187 -11.09 5.23 -7.04
N PRO A 188 -10.46 4.66 -8.10
CA PRO A 188 -10.96 3.45 -8.76
C PRO A 188 -11.10 2.27 -7.77
N MET A 189 -10.09 2.02 -6.94
CA MET A 189 -10.13 0.98 -5.90
C MET A 189 -11.25 1.25 -4.88
N MET A 190 -11.43 2.50 -4.44
CA MET A 190 -12.50 2.87 -3.51
C MET A 190 -13.89 2.68 -4.14
N ASN A 191 -14.03 2.94 -5.44
CA ASN A 191 -15.27 2.70 -6.18
C ASN A 191 -15.56 1.21 -6.33
N ALA A 192 -14.56 0.39 -6.64
CA ALA A 192 -14.70 -1.06 -6.71
C ALA A 192 -15.09 -1.65 -5.35
N LEU A 193 -14.44 -1.22 -4.27
CA LEU A 193 -14.78 -1.62 -2.91
C LEU A 193 -16.20 -1.18 -2.51
N SER A 194 -16.61 0.04 -2.88
CA SER A 194 -17.98 0.50 -2.69
C SER A 194 -18.99 -0.44 -3.34
N LEU A 195 -18.72 -0.84 -4.60
CA LEU A 195 -19.59 -1.75 -5.33
C LEU A 195 -19.66 -3.13 -4.66
N VAL A 196 -18.53 -3.67 -4.20
CA VAL A 196 -18.46 -4.93 -3.43
C VAL A 196 -19.35 -4.84 -2.20
N ILE A 197 -19.25 -3.76 -1.42
CA ILE A 197 -20.07 -3.58 -0.22
C ILE A 197 -21.55 -3.50 -0.58
N VAL A 198 -21.93 -2.67 -1.54
CA VAL A 198 -23.33 -2.47 -1.97
C VAL A 198 -23.95 -3.80 -2.45
N ASP A 199 -23.25 -4.50 -3.33
CA ASP A 199 -23.71 -5.76 -3.90
C ASP A 199 -23.87 -6.87 -2.87
N SER A 200 -23.02 -6.89 -1.83
CA SER A 200 -23.11 -7.91 -0.78
C SER A 200 -24.41 -7.87 0.04
N TYR A 201 -25.14 -6.75 -0.05
CA TYR A 201 -26.46 -6.57 0.56
C TYR A 201 -27.62 -6.83 -0.44
N ASN A 202 -27.30 -7.20 -1.68
CA ASN A 202 -28.30 -7.61 -2.65
C ASN A 202 -28.92 -8.97 -2.22
N PRO A 203 -30.24 -9.14 -2.30
CA PRO A 203 -30.90 -10.41 -1.99
C PRO A 203 -30.55 -11.56 -2.95
N ASP A 204 -29.98 -11.27 -4.12
CA ASP A 204 -29.47 -12.29 -5.03
C ASP A 204 -28.26 -12.97 -4.40
N ASN A 205 -28.50 -14.11 -3.75
CA ASN A 205 -27.43 -14.90 -3.12
C ASN A 205 -26.51 -15.48 -4.20
N PHE A 206 -25.33 -14.91 -4.34
CA PHE A 206 -24.28 -15.48 -5.18
C PHE A 206 -23.65 -16.67 -4.45
N THR A 207 -23.78 -17.86 -5.03
CA THR A 207 -23.18 -19.08 -4.51
C THR A 207 -21.94 -19.45 -5.32
N THR A 208 -20.93 -19.98 -4.64
CA THR A 208 -19.73 -20.50 -5.27
C THR A 208 -19.97 -21.92 -5.77
N ASP A 209 -19.76 -22.17 -7.06
CA ASP A 209 -19.57 -23.51 -7.59
C ASP A 209 -18.14 -23.94 -7.30
N ILE A 210 -17.97 -24.69 -6.20
CA ILE A 210 -16.66 -25.11 -5.70
C ILE A 210 -15.91 -25.95 -6.72
N ALA A 211 -16.57 -26.91 -7.35
CA ALA A 211 -15.91 -27.82 -8.32
C ALA A 211 -15.40 -27.04 -9.56
N ALA A 212 -16.20 -26.11 -10.07
CA ALA A 212 -15.78 -25.26 -11.18
C ALA A 212 -14.64 -24.29 -10.77
N ALA A 213 -14.69 -23.76 -9.56
CA ALA A 213 -13.64 -22.87 -9.04
C ALA A 213 -12.31 -23.62 -8.82
N GLU A 214 -12.33 -24.79 -8.21
CA GLU A 214 -11.14 -25.64 -8.02
C GLU A 214 -10.49 -26.03 -9.36
N LYS A 215 -11.31 -26.37 -10.36
CA LYS A 215 -10.82 -26.65 -11.70
C LYS A 215 -10.11 -25.44 -12.31
N LEU A 216 -10.71 -24.24 -12.18
CA LEU A 216 -10.10 -23.00 -12.65
C LEU A 216 -8.78 -22.74 -11.92
N MET A 217 -8.76 -22.81 -10.58
CA MET A 217 -7.56 -22.58 -9.79
C MET A 217 -6.45 -23.56 -10.13
N THR A 218 -6.78 -24.84 -10.33
CA THR A 218 -5.81 -25.85 -10.80
C THR A 218 -5.20 -25.46 -12.15
N GLN A 219 -5.99 -24.98 -13.09
CA GLN A 219 -5.51 -24.52 -14.40
C GLN A 219 -4.59 -23.30 -14.26
N VAL A 220 -4.96 -22.32 -13.42
CA VAL A 220 -4.15 -21.13 -13.14
C VAL A 220 -2.81 -21.53 -12.52
N VAL A 221 -2.81 -22.41 -11.51
CA VAL A 221 -1.59 -22.88 -10.84
C VAL A 221 -0.68 -23.65 -11.81
N ILE A 222 -1.24 -24.50 -12.67
CA ILE A 222 -0.45 -25.19 -13.71
C ILE A 222 0.23 -24.19 -14.66
N GLN A 223 -0.44 -23.09 -15.01
CA GLN A 223 0.14 -22.05 -15.89
C GLN A 223 1.27 -21.25 -15.21
N LEU A 224 1.33 -21.22 -13.89
CA LEU A 224 2.44 -20.59 -13.15
C LEU A 224 3.71 -21.42 -13.24
N GLY A 225 3.62 -22.75 -13.37
CA GLY A 225 4.78 -23.65 -13.39
C GLY A 225 5.55 -23.57 -12.07
N ASP A 226 6.89 -23.46 -12.16
CA ASP A 226 7.77 -23.39 -10.99
C ASP A 226 7.52 -22.14 -10.13
N ASP A 227 6.97 -21.07 -10.70
CA ASP A 227 6.65 -19.85 -9.98
C ASP A 227 5.52 -20.05 -8.94
N ALA A 228 4.73 -21.13 -9.04
CA ALA A 228 3.69 -21.45 -8.06
C ALA A 228 4.23 -21.57 -6.62
N SER A 229 5.51 -21.93 -6.45
CA SER A 229 6.17 -21.98 -5.14
C SER A 229 6.23 -20.63 -4.43
N TYR A 230 6.15 -19.51 -5.17
CA TYR A 230 6.14 -18.15 -4.60
C TYR A 230 4.77 -17.71 -4.05
N LEU A 231 3.71 -18.49 -4.23
CA LEU A 231 2.40 -18.21 -3.63
C LEU A 231 2.39 -18.31 -2.10
N GLU A 232 3.27 -19.14 -1.53
CA GLU A 232 3.39 -19.25 -0.08
C GLU A 232 4.05 -18.02 0.56
N ALA A 233 4.82 -17.25 -0.22
CA ALA A 233 5.50 -16.00 0.17
C ALA A 233 6.27 -16.06 1.50
N THR A 234 6.69 -17.25 1.92
CA THR A 234 7.40 -17.47 3.18
C THR A 234 8.91 -17.48 2.96
N GLY A 235 9.64 -16.84 3.87
CA GLY A 235 11.11 -16.90 3.88
C GLY A 235 11.81 -16.11 2.76
N LEU A 236 11.11 -15.26 2.04
CA LEU A 236 11.69 -14.40 1.01
C LEU A 236 12.65 -13.39 1.65
N GLN A 237 13.83 -13.19 1.04
CA GLN A 237 14.92 -12.44 1.66
C GLN A 237 15.44 -11.27 0.81
N ASN A 238 15.15 -11.25 -0.48
CA ASN A 238 15.73 -10.29 -1.40
C ASN A 238 14.73 -9.75 -2.42
N ARG A 239 15.14 -8.67 -3.10
CA ARG A 239 14.29 -7.95 -4.05
C ARG A 239 13.81 -8.82 -5.22
N GLU A 240 14.63 -9.75 -5.70
CA GLU A 240 14.27 -10.65 -6.81
C GLU A 240 13.14 -11.60 -6.39
N GLU A 241 13.27 -12.20 -5.21
CA GLU A 241 12.23 -13.07 -4.64
C GLU A 241 10.92 -12.32 -4.37
N TYR A 242 10.99 -11.09 -3.83
CA TYR A 242 9.80 -10.24 -3.66
C TYR A 242 9.13 -9.94 -5.00
N SER A 243 9.92 -9.62 -6.04
CA SER A 243 9.39 -9.38 -7.38
C SER A 243 8.72 -10.63 -7.96
N LYS A 244 9.34 -11.80 -7.83
CA LYS A 244 8.75 -13.07 -8.27
C LYS A 244 7.44 -13.36 -7.54
N ALA A 245 7.41 -13.24 -6.22
CA ALA A 245 6.20 -13.47 -5.42
C ALA A 245 5.07 -12.51 -5.81
N CYS A 246 5.35 -11.21 -5.89
CA CYS A 246 4.36 -10.22 -6.31
C CYS A 246 3.81 -10.50 -7.71
N LYS A 247 4.69 -10.75 -8.69
CA LYS A 247 4.30 -11.10 -10.07
C LYS A 247 3.50 -12.39 -10.13
N THR A 248 3.82 -13.36 -9.30
CA THR A 248 3.07 -14.62 -9.22
C THR A 248 1.63 -14.36 -8.76
N VAL A 249 1.43 -13.55 -7.71
CA VAL A 249 0.08 -13.17 -7.25
C VAL A 249 -0.66 -12.39 -8.35
N ILE A 250 -0.02 -11.44 -9.02
CA ILE A 250 -0.61 -10.72 -10.14
C ILE A 250 -1.06 -11.69 -11.24
N ARG A 251 -0.21 -12.65 -11.63
CA ARG A 251 -0.53 -13.67 -12.65
C ARG A 251 -1.69 -14.57 -12.24
N VAL A 252 -1.85 -14.87 -10.95
CA VAL A 252 -3.05 -15.59 -10.47
C VAL A 252 -4.31 -14.80 -10.76
N TYR A 253 -4.36 -13.53 -10.39
CA TYR A 253 -5.51 -12.68 -10.69
C TYR A 253 -5.75 -12.56 -12.21
N GLU A 254 -4.71 -12.30 -12.99
CA GLU A 254 -4.81 -12.22 -14.46
C GLU A 254 -5.30 -13.55 -15.08
N GLY A 255 -4.82 -14.67 -14.60
CA GLY A 255 -5.25 -16.01 -15.04
C GLY A 255 -6.74 -16.25 -14.74
N ILE A 256 -7.24 -15.83 -13.58
CA ILE A 256 -8.65 -15.88 -13.24
C ILE A 256 -9.45 -14.95 -14.18
N LEU A 257 -9.00 -13.70 -14.32
CA LEU A 257 -9.69 -12.66 -15.11
C LEU A 257 -9.66 -12.89 -16.62
N SER A 258 -8.78 -13.75 -17.14
CA SER A 258 -8.76 -14.13 -18.55
C SER A 258 -10.00 -14.91 -19.00
N ASN A 259 -10.88 -15.26 -18.06
CA ASN A 259 -12.12 -15.98 -18.30
C ASN A 259 -13.33 -15.03 -18.41
N THR A 260 -14.51 -15.58 -18.75
CA THR A 260 -15.73 -14.78 -18.69
C THR A 260 -16.03 -14.33 -17.27
N ASN A 261 -16.72 -13.18 -17.11
CA ASN A 261 -17.04 -12.62 -15.79
C ASN A 261 -17.67 -13.63 -14.83
N LYS A 262 -18.52 -14.53 -15.33
CA LYS A 262 -19.16 -15.57 -14.53
C LYS A 262 -18.14 -16.59 -13.98
N VAL A 263 -17.21 -17.03 -14.81
CA VAL A 263 -16.17 -17.99 -14.42
C VAL A 263 -15.14 -17.31 -13.51
N ALA A 264 -14.70 -16.11 -13.88
CA ALA A 264 -13.77 -15.32 -13.08
C ALA A 264 -14.37 -14.97 -11.71
N GLY A 265 -15.62 -14.48 -11.67
CA GLY A 265 -16.31 -14.14 -10.41
C GLY A 265 -16.47 -15.35 -9.49
N ASN A 266 -16.77 -16.52 -10.04
CA ASN A 266 -16.83 -17.75 -9.26
C ASN A 266 -15.46 -18.13 -8.67
N GLY A 267 -14.37 -18.05 -9.46
CA GLY A 267 -13.02 -18.29 -8.99
C GLY A 267 -12.58 -17.29 -7.91
N LEU A 268 -12.84 -16.01 -8.12
CA LEU A 268 -12.52 -14.95 -7.14
C LEU A 268 -13.29 -15.15 -5.83
N ARG A 269 -14.58 -15.51 -5.90
CA ARG A 269 -15.40 -15.81 -4.72
C ARG A 269 -14.83 -16.97 -3.93
N TYR A 270 -14.37 -18.02 -4.62
CA TYR A 270 -13.67 -19.16 -3.99
C TYR A 270 -12.40 -18.71 -3.26
N VAL A 271 -11.57 -17.88 -3.90
CA VAL A 271 -10.33 -17.34 -3.30
C VAL A 271 -10.61 -16.48 -2.06
N PHE A 272 -11.70 -15.71 -2.06
CA PHE A 272 -12.06 -14.84 -0.95
C PHE A 272 -12.95 -15.50 0.13
N THR A 273 -13.30 -16.76 -0.05
CA THR A 273 -14.03 -17.53 0.99
C THR A 273 -13.01 -18.16 1.93
N PRO A 274 -13.04 -17.83 3.25
CA PRO A 274 -12.10 -18.34 4.23
C PRO A 274 -12.24 -19.84 4.47
#